data_b09f9c70905d32fdb600ce7930b2898b
#
_entry.id   b09f9c70905d32fdb600ce7930b2898b
#
_cell.length_a   1.000
_cell.length_b   1.000
_cell.length_c   1.000
_cell.angle_alpha   90.00
_cell.angle_beta   90.00
_cell.angle_gamma   90.00
#
_symmetry.space_group_name_H-M   'P 1'
#
loop_
_entity.id
_entity.type
_entity.pdbx_description
1 polymer ?
#
loop_
_entity_poly.entity_id
_entity_poly.type
_entity_poly.pdbx_seq_one_letter_code
_entity_poly.pdbx_strand_id
1 'polypeptide(L)'
;MIPFNQIPLEAITLYRMSLELSGKGDYESALKYLSSAVMIAPQFATALCEMGHCYEKLGRFPEAALKFDKVLSLHPTHIEAEMNKRRVLEKIRCDK
;
A
#
# COMPACT_ATOMS: atom_id res chain seq x y z
N MET A 1 17.33 0.18 -1.25
CA MET A 1 16.11 0.97 -1.51
C MET A 1 16.20 1.63 -2.88
N ILE A 2 15.14 1.56 -3.67
CA ILE A 2 15.11 2.25 -4.96
C ILE A 2 14.69 3.69 -4.71
N PRO A 3 15.53 4.69 -5.07
CA PRO A 3 15.14 6.08 -4.92
C PRO A 3 13.93 6.41 -5.79
N PHE A 4 13.12 7.37 -5.34
CA PHE A 4 11.91 7.75 -6.05
C PHE A 4 12.20 8.14 -7.50
N ASN A 5 13.36 8.76 -7.76
CA ASN A 5 13.75 9.19 -9.11
C ASN A 5 14.07 8.01 -10.04
N GLN A 6 14.18 6.78 -9.51
CA GLN A 6 14.38 5.57 -10.31
C GLN A 6 13.09 4.80 -10.55
N ILE A 7 11.98 5.28 -10.00
CA ILE A 7 10.66 4.69 -10.27
C ILE A 7 10.18 5.22 -11.62
N PRO A 8 9.75 4.35 -12.55
CA PRO A 8 9.25 4.83 -13.85
C PRO A 8 8.13 5.84 -13.68
N LEU A 9 8.12 6.85 -14.56
CA LEU A 9 7.12 7.92 -14.49
C LEU A 9 5.70 7.37 -14.55
N GLU A 10 5.46 6.34 -15.36
CA GLU A 10 4.13 5.74 -15.45
C GLU A 10 3.65 5.23 -14.10
N ALA A 11 4.55 4.61 -13.33
CA ALA A 11 4.18 4.11 -12.00
C ALA A 11 3.86 5.26 -11.05
N ILE A 12 4.64 6.33 -11.12
CA ILE A 12 4.40 7.52 -10.29
C ILE A 12 3.05 8.15 -10.65
N THR A 13 2.75 8.25 -11.94
CA THR A 13 1.48 8.80 -12.41
C THR A 13 0.30 7.99 -11.90
N LEU A 14 0.39 6.66 -12.00
CA LEU A 14 -0.66 5.77 -11.51
C LEU A 14 -0.84 5.91 -10.01
N TYR A 15 0.27 6.03 -9.28
CA TYR A 15 0.23 6.23 -7.84
C TYR A 15 -0.50 7.54 -7.49
N ARG A 16 -0.18 8.62 -8.19
CA ARG A 16 -0.84 9.92 -7.95
C ARG A 16 -2.33 9.86 -8.23
N MET A 17 -2.73 9.17 -9.31
CA MET A 17 -4.15 8.98 -9.61
C MET A 17 -4.85 8.21 -8.51
N SER A 18 -4.16 7.22 -7.92
CA SER A 18 -4.73 6.46 -6.81
C SER A 18 -4.95 7.34 -5.57
N LEU A 19 -4.05 8.29 -5.32
CA LEU A 19 -4.21 9.20 -4.18
C LEU A 19 -5.45 10.07 -4.33
N GLU A 20 -5.73 10.54 -5.53
CA GLU A 20 -6.95 11.32 -5.79
C GLU A 20 -8.19 10.49 -5.50
N LEU A 21 -8.19 9.24 -5.95
CA LEU A 21 -9.34 8.36 -5.76
C LEU A 21 -9.53 8.00 -4.29
N SER A 22 -8.45 7.69 -3.58
CA SER A 22 -8.55 7.36 -2.16
C SER A 22 -8.97 8.59 -1.35
N GLY A 23 -8.56 9.79 -1.78
CA GLY A 23 -9.01 11.01 -1.15
C GLY A 23 -10.50 11.23 -1.26
N LYS A 24 -11.12 10.66 -2.29
CA LYS A 24 -12.58 10.71 -2.49
C LYS A 24 -13.29 9.52 -1.87
N GLY A 25 -12.56 8.62 -1.24
CA GLY A 25 -13.12 7.42 -0.64
C GLY A 25 -13.32 6.26 -1.61
N ASP A 26 -12.86 6.40 -2.86
CA ASP A 26 -12.99 5.33 -3.85
C ASP A 26 -11.77 4.43 -3.80
N TYR A 27 -11.71 3.63 -2.74
CA TYR A 27 -10.56 2.77 -2.48
C TYR A 27 -10.45 1.61 -3.47
N GLU A 28 -11.57 1.12 -3.99
CA GLU A 28 -11.54 0.04 -4.98
C GLU A 28 -10.84 0.49 -6.27
N SER A 29 -11.21 1.67 -6.79
CA SER A 29 -10.57 2.19 -7.99
C SER A 29 -9.12 2.54 -7.72
N ALA A 30 -8.82 3.09 -6.54
CA ALA A 30 -7.45 3.40 -6.15
C ALA A 30 -6.58 2.14 -6.19
N LEU A 31 -7.10 1.00 -5.72
CA LEU A 31 -6.37 -0.26 -5.73
C LEU A 31 -6.03 -0.71 -7.16
N LYS A 32 -6.93 -0.47 -8.11
CA LYS A 32 -6.65 -0.84 -9.50
C LYS A 32 -5.44 -0.08 -10.05
N TYR A 33 -5.37 1.23 -9.80
CA TYR A 33 -4.24 2.03 -10.23
C TYR A 33 -2.96 1.63 -9.49
N LEU A 34 -3.08 1.37 -8.18
CA LEU A 34 -1.92 0.94 -7.40
C LEU A 34 -1.38 -0.42 -7.84
N SER A 35 -2.29 -1.35 -8.16
CA SER A 35 -1.87 -2.66 -8.66
C SER A 35 -1.08 -2.51 -9.95
N SER A 36 -1.52 -1.64 -10.85
CA SER A 36 -0.79 -1.38 -12.09
C SER A 36 0.57 -0.74 -11.79
N ALA A 37 0.61 0.19 -10.83
CA ALA A 37 1.87 0.85 -10.47
C ALA A 37 2.90 -0.14 -9.95
N VAL A 38 2.49 -1.08 -9.08
CA VAL A 38 3.44 -2.06 -8.53
C VAL A 38 3.76 -3.17 -9.52
N MET A 39 2.94 -3.38 -10.54
CA MET A 39 3.32 -4.27 -11.64
C MET A 39 4.49 -3.68 -12.44
N ILE A 40 4.46 -2.37 -12.64
CA ILE A 40 5.55 -1.66 -13.33
C ILE A 40 6.77 -1.56 -12.44
N ALA A 41 6.57 -1.27 -11.15
CA ALA A 41 7.65 -1.05 -10.19
C ALA A 41 7.39 -1.86 -8.91
N PRO A 42 7.78 -3.14 -8.88
CA PRO A 42 7.48 -4.02 -7.74
C PRO A 42 8.06 -3.58 -6.41
N GLN A 43 9.10 -2.73 -6.42
CA GLN A 43 9.73 -2.24 -5.20
C GLN A 43 9.28 -0.82 -4.83
N PHE A 44 8.17 -0.39 -5.39
CA PHE A 44 7.61 0.93 -5.11
C PHE A 44 6.92 0.88 -3.73
N ALA A 45 7.73 1.05 -2.68
CA ALA A 45 7.27 0.86 -1.31
C ALA A 45 6.12 1.79 -0.93
N THR A 46 6.17 3.05 -1.40
CA THR A 46 5.11 4.02 -1.11
C THR A 46 3.77 3.56 -1.67
N ALA A 47 3.78 3.00 -2.89
CA ALA A 47 2.56 2.47 -3.51
C ALA A 47 2.05 1.25 -2.75
N LEU A 48 2.98 0.39 -2.30
CA LEU A 48 2.59 -0.78 -1.50
C LEU A 48 1.95 -0.38 -0.18
N CYS A 49 2.48 0.65 0.48
CA CYS A 49 1.89 1.19 1.70
C CYS A 49 0.49 1.71 1.44
N GLU A 50 0.31 2.41 0.32
CA GLU A 50 -1.00 2.95 -0.02
C GLU A 50 -2.00 1.82 -0.32
N MET A 51 -1.55 0.73 -0.93
CA MET A 51 -2.40 -0.44 -1.12
C MET A 51 -2.86 -1.01 0.22
N GLY A 52 -1.93 -1.13 1.17
CA GLY A 52 -2.28 -1.59 2.51
C GLY A 52 -3.32 -0.69 3.16
N HIS A 53 -3.15 0.61 3.01
CA HIS A 53 -4.10 1.59 3.54
C HIS A 53 -5.49 1.42 2.91
N CYS A 54 -5.54 1.26 1.59
CA CYS A 54 -6.83 1.09 0.90
C CYS A 54 -7.51 -0.20 1.33
N TYR A 55 -6.77 -1.30 1.45
CA TYR A 55 -7.34 -2.55 1.93
C TYR A 55 -7.88 -2.40 3.35
N GLU A 56 -7.15 -1.69 4.20
CA GLU A 56 -7.59 -1.45 5.57
C GLU A 56 -8.90 -0.67 5.59
N LYS A 57 -9.02 0.36 4.77
CA LYS A 57 -10.24 1.15 4.68
C LYS A 57 -11.42 0.33 4.17
N LEU A 58 -11.16 -0.66 3.34
CA LEU A 58 -12.19 -1.55 2.83
C LEU A 58 -12.51 -2.70 3.80
N GLY A 59 -11.83 -2.78 4.93
CA GLY A 59 -12.02 -3.86 5.89
C GLY A 59 -11.36 -5.16 5.48
N ARG A 60 -10.51 -5.14 4.47
CA ARG A 60 -9.80 -6.33 3.97
C ARG A 60 -8.45 -6.42 4.67
N PHE A 61 -8.50 -6.76 5.95
CA PHE A 61 -7.33 -6.69 6.82
C PHE A 61 -6.22 -7.69 6.49
N PRO A 62 -6.52 -8.96 6.13
CA PRO A 62 -5.44 -9.87 5.74
C PRO A 62 -4.65 -9.36 4.53
N GLU A 63 -5.32 -8.82 3.53
CA GLU A 63 -4.63 -8.27 2.35
C GLU A 63 -3.80 -7.06 2.73
N ALA A 64 -4.32 -6.21 3.64
CA ALA A 64 -3.57 -5.05 4.12
C ALA A 64 -2.28 -5.50 4.81
N ALA A 65 -2.37 -6.51 5.67
CA ALA A 65 -1.19 -7.03 6.39
C ALA A 65 -0.14 -7.54 5.41
N LEU A 66 -0.55 -8.20 4.34
CA LEU A 66 0.39 -8.70 3.33
C LEU A 66 1.15 -7.57 2.66
N LYS A 67 0.47 -6.45 2.39
CA LYS A 67 1.14 -5.31 1.76
C LYS A 67 2.13 -4.65 2.70
N PHE A 68 1.77 -4.50 3.98
CA PHE A 68 2.72 -3.95 4.95
C PHE A 68 3.91 -4.90 5.17
N ASP A 69 3.67 -6.21 5.15
CA ASP A 69 4.76 -7.19 5.20
C ASP A 69 5.71 -7.02 4.03
N LYS A 70 5.17 -6.79 2.84
CA LYS A 70 6.00 -6.59 1.66
C LYS A 70 6.88 -5.35 1.82
N VAL A 71 6.30 -4.25 2.34
CA VAL A 71 7.08 -3.05 2.60
C VAL A 71 8.20 -3.35 3.59
N LEU A 72 7.91 -4.09 4.65
CA LEU A 72 8.91 -4.43 5.66
C LEU A 72 9.98 -5.36 5.13
N SER A 73 9.66 -6.22 4.16
CA SER A 73 10.67 -7.06 3.52
C SER A 73 11.64 -6.22 2.69
N LEU A 74 11.15 -5.11 2.12
CA LEU A 74 11.99 -4.19 1.35
C LEU A 74 12.74 -3.22 2.25
N HIS A 75 12.08 -2.76 3.31
CA HIS A 75 12.62 -1.77 4.25
C HIS A 75 12.29 -2.20 5.67
N PRO A 76 13.15 -3.03 6.29
CA PRO A 76 12.83 -3.60 7.62
C PRO A 76 12.64 -2.56 8.73
N THR A 77 13.17 -1.34 8.56
CA THR A 77 13.06 -0.30 9.57
C THR A 77 11.97 0.73 9.25
N HIS A 78 11.04 0.39 8.37
CA HIS A 78 9.96 1.30 7.98
C HIS A 78 8.94 1.37 9.12
N ILE A 79 9.03 2.42 9.92
CA ILE A 79 8.23 2.55 11.15
C ILE A 79 6.74 2.60 10.87
N GLU A 80 6.33 3.36 9.85
CA GLU A 80 4.92 3.49 9.51
C GLU A 80 4.30 2.14 9.12
N ALA A 81 5.02 1.35 8.30
CA ALA A 81 4.53 0.04 7.90
C ALA A 81 4.42 -0.90 9.11
N GLU A 82 5.39 -0.83 10.02
CA GLU A 82 5.36 -1.62 11.24
C GLU A 82 4.13 -1.30 12.09
N MET A 83 3.88 -0.01 12.31
CA MET A 83 2.74 0.44 13.10
C MET A 83 1.42 0.06 12.45
N ASN A 84 1.33 0.24 11.13
CA ASN A 84 0.11 -0.08 10.40
C ASN A 84 -0.16 -1.58 10.42
N LYS A 85 0.89 -2.39 10.29
CA LYS A 85 0.76 -3.84 10.37
C LYS A 85 0.21 -4.26 11.73
N ARG A 86 0.76 -3.70 12.82
CA ARG A 86 0.30 -4.00 14.16
C ARG A 86 -1.18 -3.69 14.32
N ARG A 87 -1.58 -2.51 13.87
CA ARG A 87 -2.98 -2.08 13.98
C ARG A 87 -3.90 -3.05 13.23
N VAL A 88 -3.50 -3.44 12.03
CA VAL A 88 -4.29 -4.34 11.20
C VAL A 88 -4.39 -5.72 11.85
N LEU A 89 -3.28 -6.24 12.40
CA LEU A 89 -3.29 -7.55 13.05
C LEU A 89 -4.18 -7.55 14.29
N GLU A 90 -4.22 -6.42 15.02
CA GLU A 90 -5.15 -6.28 16.15
C GLU A 90 -6.59 -6.39 15.69
N LYS A 91 -6.93 -5.76 14.57
CA LYS A 91 -8.28 -5.81 14.04
C LYS A 91 -8.67 -7.23 13.61
N ILE A 92 -7.74 -7.96 13.01
CA ILE A 92 -7.97 -9.35 12.63
C ILE A 92 -8.26 -10.18 13.88
N ARG A 93 -7.50 -9.99 14.94
CA ARG A 93 -7.66 -10.73 16.17
C ARG A 93 -8.99 -10.40 16.86
N CYS A 94 -9.38 -9.13 16.84
CA CYS A 94 -10.63 -8.69 17.49
C CYS A 94 -11.87 -9.18 16.77
N ASP A 95 -11.77 -9.45 15.48
CA ASP A 95 -12.92 -9.86 14.66
C ASP A 95 -13.25 -11.34 14.77
N LYS A 96 -12.51 -12.11 15.56
CA LYS A 96 -12.77 -13.54 15.74
C LYS A 96 -13.79 -13.82 16.82
#